data_a5decd74f6a528b7845c88052b025320
#
_entry.id   a5decd74f6a528b7845c88052b025320
#
_cell.length_a   1.000
_cell.length_b   1.000
_cell.length_c   1.000
_cell.angle_alpha   90.00
_cell.angle_beta   90.00
_cell.angle_gamma   90.00
#
_symmetry.space_group_name_H-M   'P 1'
#
loop_
_entity.id
_entity.type
_entity.pdbx_description
1 polymer ?
#
loop_
_entity_poly.entity_id
_entity_poly.type
_entity_poly.pdbx_seq_one_letter_code
_entity_poly.pdbx_strand_id
1 'polypeptide(L)'
;VALAVACWLVIAAGTATGVVLVGDGGGTTQAAAAALPSASASPSAVATTSAPAVLPTPTAAPSPSSTVKGSVNGSTHSGDLRFFLLPVPSDAEAYGNADGDTMSVADIAKTLGNPTTSKKILNEYGCSGGAYRSYRSNDGTVTVNTQLMHFDSSGHAGDWVSGLTFGKGKEFSVSGITNGRGIAFDPTTDGDNGQLLGISHVGDVEYEITIVGTGKLDHALLTPLMKLEEQRLSTGH
;
A
#
# COMPACT_ATOMS: atom_id res chain seq x y z
N VAL A 1 -1.79 -2.78 28.34
CA VAL A 1 -2.77 -3.72 27.80
C VAL A 1 -2.57 -3.74 26.29
N ALA A 2 -1.94 -4.80 25.75
CA ALA A 2 -1.73 -4.95 24.32
C ALA A 2 -3.09 -5.23 23.65
N LEU A 3 -3.63 -4.26 22.92
CA LEU A 3 -4.77 -4.47 22.04
C LEU A 3 -4.22 -4.92 20.66
N ALA A 4 -4.44 -6.18 20.33
CA ALA A 4 -4.16 -6.69 18.98
C ALA A 4 -5.21 -6.13 18.01
N VAL A 5 -4.82 -5.22 17.15
CA VAL A 5 -5.65 -4.76 16.02
C VAL A 5 -5.32 -5.65 14.83
N ALA A 6 -6.24 -6.51 14.47
CA ALA A 6 -6.11 -7.29 13.24
C ALA A 6 -6.47 -6.39 12.04
N CYS A 7 -5.45 -5.86 11.38
CA CYS A 7 -5.63 -5.07 10.17
C CYS A 7 -5.80 -5.98 8.95
N TRP A 8 -6.97 -5.89 8.31
CA TRP A 8 -7.22 -6.42 6.98
C TRP A 8 -7.17 -5.24 6.02
N LEU A 9 -6.00 -4.97 5.45
CA LEU A 9 -5.89 -3.98 4.38
C LEU A 9 -6.51 -4.57 3.11
N VAL A 10 -7.74 -4.18 2.82
CA VAL A 10 -8.37 -4.36 1.51
C VAL A 10 -8.21 -3.05 0.75
N ILE A 11 -7.12 -2.89 0.04
CA ILE A 11 -6.97 -1.78 -0.91
C ILE A 11 -7.76 -2.16 -2.15
N ALA A 12 -8.98 -1.62 -2.26
CA ALA A 12 -9.75 -1.67 -3.51
C ALA A 12 -9.09 -0.73 -4.51
N ALA A 13 -8.08 -1.21 -5.25
CA ALA A 13 -7.71 -0.57 -6.50
C ALA A 13 -8.92 -0.67 -7.43
N GLY A 14 -9.51 0.48 -7.77
CA GLY A 14 -10.69 0.56 -8.63
C GLY A 14 -10.40 0.10 -10.04
N THR A 15 -10.42 -1.19 -10.26
CA THR A 15 -10.71 -1.81 -11.55
C THR A 15 -11.85 -2.78 -11.31
N ALA A 16 -12.93 -2.61 -12.07
CA ALA A 16 -14.11 -3.45 -12.03
C ALA A 16 -13.79 -4.89 -12.44
N THR A 17 -13.29 -5.67 -11.48
CA THR A 17 -13.32 -7.12 -11.50
C THR A 17 -13.51 -7.56 -10.05
N GLY A 18 -14.69 -8.11 -9.78
CA GLY A 18 -15.17 -8.39 -8.43
C GLY A 18 -14.25 -9.31 -7.67
N VAL A 19 -13.69 -8.81 -6.58
CA VAL A 19 -13.15 -9.62 -5.50
C VAL A 19 -14.29 -9.93 -4.56
N VAL A 20 -14.76 -11.16 -4.61
CA VAL A 20 -15.74 -11.69 -3.66
C VAL A 20 -15.01 -11.92 -2.34
N LEU A 21 -15.32 -11.08 -1.36
CA LEU A 21 -15.00 -11.37 0.05
C LEU A 21 -15.87 -12.54 0.51
N VAL A 22 -15.26 -13.69 0.71
CA VAL A 22 -15.93 -14.81 1.39
C VAL A 22 -15.91 -14.52 2.89
N GLY A 23 -16.96 -13.85 3.36
CA GLY A 23 -17.37 -13.88 4.75
C GLY A 23 -18.23 -15.12 4.94
N ASP A 24 -17.89 -15.98 5.91
CA ASP A 24 -18.70 -17.12 6.32
C ASP A 24 -20.12 -16.67 6.72
N GLY A 25 -21.12 -17.14 6.00
CA GLY A 25 -22.52 -16.88 6.31
C GLY A 25 -23.43 -17.33 5.16
N GLY A 26 -23.96 -18.55 5.25
CA GLY A 26 -24.71 -19.27 4.25
C GLY A 26 -25.86 -18.54 3.57
N GLY A 27 -25.99 -18.79 2.27
CA GLY A 27 -27.14 -18.38 1.46
C GLY A 27 -26.93 -18.75 0.00
N THR A 28 -27.47 -19.90 -0.39
CA THR A 28 -27.52 -20.42 -1.75
C THR A 28 -28.37 -19.54 -2.64
N THR A 29 -27.83 -19.04 -3.76
CA THR A 29 -28.63 -18.79 -4.98
C THR A 29 -27.80 -19.14 -6.22
N GLN A 30 -28.33 -20.12 -6.91
CA GLN A 30 -27.88 -20.71 -8.16
C GLN A 30 -28.17 -19.73 -9.31
N ALA A 31 -27.19 -19.38 -10.12
CA ALA A 31 -27.40 -18.72 -11.40
C ALA A 31 -26.68 -19.47 -12.52
N ALA A 32 -27.43 -19.67 -13.59
CA ALA A 32 -27.22 -20.60 -14.67
C ALA A 32 -25.98 -20.34 -15.54
N ALA A 33 -25.41 -21.45 -16.01
CA ALA A 33 -24.37 -21.51 -17.00
C ALA A 33 -24.87 -21.10 -18.39
N ALA A 34 -24.14 -20.19 -19.06
CA ALA A 34 -24.22 -20.03 -20.50
C ALA A 34 -22.91 -20.53 -21.13
N ALA A 35 -23.04 -21.54 -21.96
CA ALA A 35 -21.95 -22.17 -22.70
C ALA A 35 -21.48 -21.27 -23.83
N LEU A 36 -20.17 -21.17 -24.04
CA LEU A 36 -19.53 -20.59 -25.22
C LEU A 36 -18.61 -21.65 -25.88
N PRO A 37 -18.47 -21.65 -27.21
CA PRO A 37 -17.91 -22.76 -27.94
C PRO A 37 -16.37 -22.79 -27.92
N SER A 38 -15.83 -24.00 -27.93
CA SER A 38 -14.43 -24.33 -28.15
C SER A 38 -13.89 -23.78 -29.47
N ALA A 39 -12.74 -23.09 -29.40
CA ALA A 39 -11.82 -22.97 -30.50
C ALA A 39 -10.44 -23.45 -30.06
N SER A 40 -10.04 -24.60 -30.61
CA SER A 40 -8.72 -25.20 -30.48
C SER A 40 -7.72 -24.45 -31.36
N ALA A 41 -6.64 -23.92 -30.75
CA ALA A 41 -5.38 -23.72 -31.46
C ALA A 41 -4.25 -23.64 -30.43
N SER A 42 -3.41 -24.67 -30.43
CA SER A 42 -2.13 -24.72 -29.71
C SER A 42 -1.07 -23.96 -30.53
N PRO A 43 -0.33 -23.04 -29.93
CA PRO A 43 1.09 -22.89 -30.28
C PRO A 43 1.99 -23.17 -29.09
N SER A 44 3.05 -23.90 -29.35
CA SER A 44 4.16 -24.18 -28.45
C SER A 44 4.67 -22.88 -27.78
N ALA A 45 4.55 -22.80 -26.47
CA ALA A 45 5.16 -21.75 -25.69
C ALA A 45 6.66 -22.02 -25.56
N VAL A 46 7.44 -21.15 -26.18
CA VAL A 46 8.86 -20.95 -25.84
C VAL A 46 8.87 -20.32 -24.45
N ALA A 47 9.49 -21.02 -23.49
CA ALA A 47 9.71 -20.49 -22.16
C ALA A 47 10.70 -19.32 -22.25
N THR A 48 10.19 -18.10 -22.32
CA THR A 48 10.95 -16.89 -22.05
C THR A 48 11.10 -16.76 -20.54
N THR A 49 12.31 -16.95 -20.06
CA THR A 49 12.73 -16.59 -18.72
C THR A 49 12.47 -15.09 -18.55
N SER A 50 11.39 -14.72 -17.86
CA SER A 50 11.11 -13.34 -17.49
C SER A 50 12.23 -12.86 -16.57
N ALA A 51 12.97 -11.84 -16.99
CA ALA A 51 13.86 -11.10 -16.10
C ALA A 51 13.04 -10.52 -14.94
N PRO A 52 13.60 -10.44 -13.72
CA PRO A 52 12.89 -9.84 -12.59
C PRO A 52 12.45 -8.41 -12.95
N ALA A 53 11.17 -8.10 -12.69
CA ALA A 53 10.64 -6.77 -12.92
C ALA A 53 11.44 -5.77 -12.07
N VAL A 54 12.17 -4.86 -12.73
CA VAL A 54 12.85 -3.76 -12.07
C VAL A 54 11.85 -2.62 -11.97
N LEU A 55 11.41 -2.32 -10.75
CA LEU A 55 10.61 -1.12 -10.53
C LEU A 55 11.44 0.11 -10.93
N PRO A 56 10.88 1.05 -11.71
CA PRO A 56 11.54 2.32 -11.94
C PRO A 56 11.75 3.03 -10.61
N THR A 57 12.97 3.47 -10.35
CA THR A 57 13.28 4.28 -9.16
C THR A 57 12.59 5.63 -9.33
N PRO A 58 11.66 6.03 -8.44
CA PRO A 58 10.99 7.31 -8.55
C PRO A 58 12.00 8.46 -8.54
N THR A 59 11.97 9.31 -9.54
CA THR A 59 12.78 10.53 -9.56
C THR A 59 12.19 11.54 -8.59
N ALA A 60 12.94 11.92 -7.57
CA ALA A 60 12.48 12.76 -6.46
C ALA A 60 12.40 14.24 -6.87
N ALA A 61 11.47 14.60 -7.75
CA ALA A 61 11.11 15.99 -7.95
C ALA A 61 9.59 16.14 -7.86
N PRO A 62 9.04 17.04 -7.02
CA PRO A 62 7.63 17.35 -7.10
C PRO A 62 7.32 17.83 -8.53
N SER A 63 6.20 17.38 -9.07
CA SER A 63 5.72 17.87 -10.36
C SER A 63 5.70 19.38 -10.33
N PRO A 64 6.28 20.11 -11.34
CA PRO A 64 6.40 21.58 -11.30
C PRO A 64 5.06 22.34 -11.23
N SER A 65 3.94 21.65 -11.29
CA SER A 65 2.59 22.19 -11.17
C SER A 65 1.91 21.92 -9.81
N SER A 66 2.56 21.19 -8.89
CA SER A 66 1.95 20.92 -7.57
C SER A 66 1.92 22.17 -6.71
N THR A 67 0.75 22.47 -6.14
CA THR A 67 0.56 23.53 -5.14
C THR A 67 0.67 23.02 -3.71
N VAL A 68 0.85 21.72 -3.54
CA VAL A 68 0.95 21.06 -2.25
C VAL A 68 2.28 21.40 -1.58
N LYS A 69 2.24 21.82 -0.32
CA LYS A 69 3.42 22.22 0.45
C LYS A 69 3.42 21.54 1.82
N GLY A 70 4.60 21.12 2.22
CA GLY A 70 4.89 20.58 3.54
C GLY A 70 6.28 20.99 4.02
N SER A 71 6.58 20.76 5.27
CA SER A 71 7.89 20.98 5.87
C SER A 71 8.16 20.00 7.00
N VAL A 72 9.43 19.68 7.19
CA VAL A 72 9.92 18.82 8.26
C VAL A 72 10.69 19.67 9.25
N ASN A 73 10.44 19.47 10.55
CA ASN A 73 11.20 20.08 11.63
C ASN A 73 11.54 19.01 12.69
N GLY A 74 12.73 18.44 12.57
CA GLY A 74 13.14 17.30 13.38
C GLY A 74 12.25 16.08 13.13
N SER A 75 11.46 15.67 14.11
CA SER A 75 10.53 14.55 14.04
C SER A 75 9.08 14.96 13.78
N THR A 76 8.84 16.22 13.41
CA THR A 76 7.49 16.75 13.20
C THR A 76 7.28 17.17 11.76
N HIS A 77 6.15 16.74 11.18
CA HIS A 77 5.72 17.09 9.84
C HIS A 77 4.60 18.14 9.90
N SER A 78 4.64 19.11 9.00
CA SER A 78 3.66 20.19 8.93
C SER A 78 3.22 20.46 7.51
N GLY A 79 2.02 21.00 7.35
CA GLY A 79 1.43 21.31 6.04
C GLY A 79 0.57 20.17 5.50
N ASP A 80 0.52 20.04 4.19
CA ASP A 80 -0.29 19.03 3.53
C ASP A 80 0.48 17.71 3.40
N LEU A 81 -0.06 16.65 3.98
CA LEU A 81 0.61 15.34 4.03
C LEU A 81 0.87 14.75 2.64
N ARG A 82 0.08 15.14 1.63
CA ARG A 82 0.30 14.72 0.23
C ARG A 82 1.65 15.16 -0.34
N PHE A 83 2.25 16.20 0.23
CA PHE A 83 3.59 16.66 -0.12
C PHE A 83 4.66 15.58 0.08
N PHE A 84 4.49 14.74 1.07
CA PHE A 84 5.43 13.72 1.47
C PHE A 84 5.24 12.37 0.73
N LEU A 85 4.09 12.13 0.08
CA LEU A 85 3.85 10.89 -0.66
C LEU A 85 4.93 10.63 -1.73
N LEU A 86 5.30 9.37 -1.94
CA LEU A 86 6.18 8.95 -3.03
C LEU A 86 5.73 9.58 -4.35
N PRO A 87 6.63 10.23 -5.11
CA PRO A 87 6.29 10.77 -6.41
C PRO A 87 5.95 9.63 -7.38
N VAL A 88 5.02 9.90 -8.29
CA VAL A 88 4.77 8.99 -9.40
C VAL A 88 5.97 9.06 -10.34
N PRO A 89 6.60 7.93 -10.69
CA PRO A 89 7.66 7.90 -11.70
C PRO A 89 7.16 8.50 -13.03
N SER A 90 8.03 9.19 -13.76
CA SER A 90 7.66 9.92 -14.98
C SER A 90 7.12 9.03 -16.10
N ASP A 91 7.45 7.75 -16.05
CA ASP A 91 7.04 6.71 -16.99
C ASP A 91 5.90 5.83 -16.46
N ALA A 92 5.39 6.10 -15.25
CA ALA A 92 4.30 5.37 -14.62
C ALA A 92 2.96 6.08 -14.81
N GLU A 93 1.87 5.31 -14.69
CA GLU A 93 0.49 5.81 -14.79
C GLU A 93 -0.08 6.09 -13.40
N ALA A 94 -0.35 7.37 -13.09
CA ALA A 94 -1.02 7.73 -11.85
C ALA A 94 -2.49 7.34 -11.86
N TYR A 95 -3.00 6.82 -10.73
CA TYR A 95 -4.42 6.63 -10.50
C TYR A 95 -4.96 7.75 -9.61
N GLY A 96 -6.06 8.37 -10.05
CA GLY A 96 -6.68 9.47 -9.34
C GLY A 96 -5.94 10.79 -9.47
N ASN A 97 -5.87 11.54 -8.38
CA ASN A 97 -5.22 12.85 -8.35
C ASN A 97 -3.69 12.70 -8.37
N ALA A 98 -3.02 13.41 -9.28
CA ALA A 98 -1.56 13.37 -9.41
C ALA A 98 -0.81 13.80 -8.13
N ASP A 99 -1.40 14.71 -7.33
CA ASP A 99 -0.88 15.09 -6.02
C ASP A 99 -1.25 14.10 -4.91
N GLY A 100 -2.08 13.08 -5.21
CA GLY A 100 -2.67 12.18 -4.24
C GLY A 100 -3.93 12.77 -3.59
N ASP A 101 -4.56 11.98 -2.74
CA ASP A 101 -5.80 12.33 -2.05
C ASP A 101 -5.60 12.37 -0.54
N THR A 102 -6.35 13.22 0.14
CA THR A 102 -6.39 13.26 1.61
C THR A 102 -7.34 12.21 2.16
N MET A 103 -7.00 11.65 3.31
CA MET A 103 -7.84 10.69 4.02
C MET A 103 -8.23 11.22 5.40
N SER A 104 -9.52 11.19 5.69
CA SER A 104 -9.97 11.41 7.07
C SER A 104 -9.68 10.18 7.94
N VAL A 105 -9.63 10.36 9.27
CA VAL A 105 -9.52 9.23 10.22
C VAL A 105 -10.63 8.18 10.00
N ALA A 106 -11.82 8.63 9.58
CA ALA A 106 -12.92 7.73 9.28
C ALA A 106 -12.68 6.91 8.00
N ASP A 107 -12.00 7.47 7.00
CA ASP A 107 -11.65 6.76 5.77
C ASP A 107 -10.52 5.76 6.03
N ILE A 108 -9.50 6.16 6.78
CA ILE A 108 -8.45 5.24 7.24
C ILE A 108 -9.06 4.07 8.02
N ALA A 109 -9.97 4.35 8.96
CA ALA A 109 -10.60 3.31 9.75
C ALA A 109 -11.40 2.29 8.92
N LYS A 110 -11.93 2.70 7.75
CA LYS A 110 -12.64 1.79 6.82
C LYS A 110 -11.71 0.79 6.12
N THR A 111 -10.42 1.13 5.96
CA THR A 111 -9.43 0.21 5.37
C THR A 111 -8.96 -0.83 6.39
N LEU A 112 -9.23 -0.63 7.67
CA LEU A 112 -8.88 -1.54 8.76
C LEU A 112 -10.04 -2.49 9.10
N GLY A 113 -9.74 -3.63 9.69
CA GLY A 113 -10.68 -4.75 9.83
C GLY A 113 -11.98 -4.48 10.62
N ASN A 114 -12.00 -3.48 11.51
CA ASN A 114 -13.18 -3.07 12.26
C ASN A 114 -13.25 -1.54 12.33
N PRO A 115 -13.98 -0.87 11.42
CA PRO A 115 -13.98 0.58 11.31
C PRO A 115 -14.29 1.34 12.60
N THR A 116 -15.24 0.85 13.38
CA THR A 116 -15.63 1.51 14.65
C THR A 116 -14.52 1.43 15.68
N THR A 117 -13.98 0.24 15.91
CA THR A 117 -12.88 0.01 16.85
C THR A 117 -11.60 0.71 16.35
N SER A 118 -11.28 0.58 15.05
CA SER A 118 -10.10 1.18 14.46
C SER A 118 -10.13 2.71 14.56
N LYS A 119 -11.26 3.35 14.29
CA LYS A 119 -11.41 4.80 14.47
C LYS A 119 -11.17 5.24 15.92
N LYS A 120 -11.67 4.45 16.89
CA LYS A 120 -11.46 4.76 18.31
C LYS A 120 -9.96 4.69 18.64
N ILE A 121 -9.27 3.63 18.21
CA ILE A 121 -7.85 3.45 18.47
C ILE A 121 -7.02 4.53 17.77
N LEU A 122 -7.30 4.84 16.49
CA LEU A 122 -6.64 5.93 15.77
C LEU A 122 -6.75 7.27 16.52
N ASN A 123 -7.94 7.59 17.07
CA ASN A 123 -8.12 8.79 17.87
C ASN A 123 -7.36 8.73 19.21
N GLU A 124 -7.27 7.56 19.85
CA GLU A 124 -6.48 7.37 21.09
C GLU A 124 -4.99 7.57 20.87
N TYR A 125 -4.47 7.24 19.67
CA TYR A 125 -3.09 7.53 19.24
C TYR A 125 -2.92 8.94 18.63
N GLY A 126 -3.95 9.79 18.67
CA GLY A 126 -3.86 11.15 18.16
C GLY A 126 -3.74 11.25 16.63
N CYS A 127 -4.23 10.25 15.90
CA CYS A 127 -4.26 10.31 14.44
C CYS A 127 -5.15 11.46 13.96
N SER A 128 -4.60 12.34 13.13
CA SER A 128 -5.30 13.53 12.61
C SER A 128 -5.84 13.32 11.18
N GLY A 129 -5.42 12.28 10.50
CA GLY A 129 -5.77 11.96 9.12
C GLY A 129 -4.59 11.39 8.35
N GLY A 130 -4.73 11.31 7.04
CA GLY A 130 -3.70 10.75 6.18
C GLY A 130 -3.72 11.28 4.76
N ALA A 131 -2.85 10.73 3.94
CA ALA A 131 -2.79 10.95 2.51
C ALA A 131 -2.54 9.64 1.79
N TYR A 132 -2.96 9.57 0.54
CA TYR A 132 -2.87 8.36 -0.28
C TYR A 132 -2.55 8.70 -1.72
N ARG A 133 -1.72 7.88 -2.37
CA ARG A 133 -1.43 7.93 -3.81
C ARG A 133 -1.24 6.52 -4.35
N SER A 134 -1.70 6.32 -5.58
CA SER A 134 -1.52 5.07 -6.30
C SER A 134 -0.99 5.32 -7.71
N TYR A 135 -0.15 4.42 -8.19
CA TYR A 135 0.28 4.41 -9.58
C TYR A 135 0.54 2.98 -10.07
N ARG A 136 0.48 2.80 -11.38
CA ARG A 136 0.85 1.57 -12.06
C ARG A 136 2.21 1.73 -12.73
N SER A 137 3.07 0.72 -12.63
CA SER A 137 4.36 0.70 -13.33
C SER A 137 4.15 0.79 -14.85
N ASN A 138 5.15 1.35 -15.56
CA ASN A 138 5.08 1.54 -17.01
C ASN A 138 4.85 0.23 -17.78
N ASP A 139 5.47 -0.86 -17.32
CA ASP A 139 5.28 -2.21 -17.88
C ASP A 139 3.92 -2.84 -17.49
N GLY A 140 3.14 -2.16 -16.66
CA GLY A 140 1.83 -2.62 -16.21
C GLY A 140 1.85 -3.83 -15.29
N THR A 141 3.00 -4.26 -14.80
CA THR A 141 3.15 -5.52 -14.03
C THR A 141 2.76 -5.35 -12.57
N VAL A 142 2.95 -4.16 -12.00
CA VAL A 142 2.63 -3.88 -10.60
C VAL A 142 1.89 -2.56 -10.42
N THR A 143 1.07 -2.52 -9.37
CA THR A 143 0.49 -1.30 -8.81
C THR A 143 1.15 -1.01 -7.47
N VAL A 144 1.58 0.23 -7.28
CA VAL A 144 2.16 0.72 -6.03
C VAL A 144 1.20 1.70 -5.38
N ASN A 145 0.94 1.49 -4.11
CA ASN A 145 0.13 2.38 -3.30
C ASN A 145 0.98 2.89 -2.13
N THR A 146 0.94 4.18 -1.89
CA THR A 146 1.56 4.82 -0.71
C THR A 146 0.45 5.43 0.12
N GLN A 147 0.44 5.13 1.40
CA GLN A 147 -0.45 5.73 2.39
C GLN A 147 0.40 6.32 3.52
N LEU A 148 0.03 7.50 3.98
CA LEU A 148 0.62 8.17 5.14
C LEU A 148 -0.46 8.41 6.17
N MET A 149 -0.12 8.27 7.45
CA MET A 149 -0.96 8.65 8.58
C MET A 149 -0.19 9.57 9.52
N HIS A 150 -0.78 10.70 9.88
CA HIS A 150 -0.17 11.67 10.77
C HIS A 150 -0.73 11.54 12.18
N PHE A 151 0.18 11.40 13.13
CA PHE A 151 -0.10 11.27 14.57
C PHE A 151 0.33 12.54 15.30
N ASP A 152 -0.11 12.70 16.53
CA ASP A 152 0.24 13.86 17.35
C ASP A 152 1.68 13.81 17.89
N SER A 153 2.34 12.64 17.81
CA SER A 153 3.71 12.45 18.27
C SER A 153 4.40 11.26 17.57
N SER A 154 5.73 11.31 17.52
CA SER A 154 6.57 10.20 17.06
C SER A 154 6.39 8.94 17.92
N GLY A 155 6.12 9.10 19.21
CA GLY A 155 5.83 7.98 20.12
C GLY A 155 4.56 7.25 19.70
N HIS A 156 3.47 7.99 19.44
CA HIS A 156 2.22 7.38 19.01
C HIS A 156 2.31 6.75 17.61
N ALA A 157 3.05 7.36 16.67
CA ALA A 157 3.31 6.74 15.37
C ALA A 157 4.07 5.40 15.53
N GLY A 158 5.11 5.37 16.38
CA GLY A 158 5.87 4.15 16.66
C GLY A 158 5.06 3.07 17.37
N ASP A 159 4.26 3.45 18.37
CA ASP A 159 3.37 2.55 19.09
C ASP A 159 2.30 1.96 18.17
N TRP A 160 1.74 2.77 17.26
CA TRP A 160 0.82 2.32 16.23
C TRP A 160 1.46 1.23 15.36
N VAL A 161 2.63 1.51 14.74
CA VAL A 161 3.35 0.55 13.88
C VAL A 161 3.66 -0.75 14.62
N SER A 162 4.08 -0.65 15.88
CA SER A 162 4.43 -1.81 16.72
C SER A 162 3.21 -2.65 17.11
N GLY A 163 2.04 -2.01 17.22
CA GLY A 163 0.78 -2.67 17.60
C GLY A 163 0.08 -3.40 16.46
N LEU A 164 0.47 -3.16 15.20
CA LEU A 164 -0.15 -3.78 14.04
C LEU A 164 0.15 -5.29 13.97
N THR A 165 -0.89 -6.08 13.67
CA THR A 165 -0.79 -7.53 13.47
C THR A 165 -1.44 -7.95 12.16
N PHE A 166 -0.83 -8.91 11.46
CA PHE A 166 -1.24 -9.37 10.14
C PHE A 166 -1.56 -10.85 10.16
N GLY A 167 -2.85 -11.21 10.03
CA GLY A 167 -3.33 -12.59 10.27
C GLY A 167 -2.92 -13.62 9.23
N LYS A 168 -2.54 -13.23 8.00
CA LYS A 168 -2.24 -14.17 6.89
C LYS A 168 -0.93 -13.87 6.15
N GLY A 169 -0.29 -12.75 6.40
CA GLY A 169 0.98 -12.39 5.77
C GLY A 169 2.17 -13.07 6.42
N LYS A 170 3.24 -13.25 5.65
CA LYS A 170 4.55 -13.68 6.15
C LYS A 170 5.41 -12.46 6.35
N GLU A 171 5.83 -12.22 7.59
CA GLU A 171 6.71 -11.11 7.89
C GLU A 171 8.14 -11.37 7.42
N PHE A 172 8.81 -10.31 6.97
CA PHE A 172 10.22 -10.31 6.64
C PHE A 172 10.86 -8.96 7.00
N SER A 173 12.17 -8.95 7.22
CA SER A 173 12.91 -7.73 7.51
C SER A 173 13.20 -6.95 6.23
N VAL A 174 12.98 -5.63 6.25
CA VAL A 174 13.35 -4.74 5.15
C VAL A 174 14.73 -4.14 5.42
N SER A 175 15.70 -4.47 4.58
CA SER A 175 17.10 -4.08 4.81
C SER A 175 17.31 -2.57 4.76
N GLY A 176 17.89 -2.03 5.85
CA GLY A 176 18.26 -0.61 5.94
C GLY A 176 17.09 0.33 6.24
N ILE A 177 15.95 -0.20 6.70
CA ILE A 177 14.85 0.57 7.26
C ILE A 177 14.76 0.30 8.76
N THR A 178 14.91 1.34 9.56
CA THR A 178 14.81 1.24 11.02
C THR A 178 13.36 0.97 11.43
N ASN A 179 13.11 -0.06 12.23
CA ASN A 179 11.78 -0.49 12.65
C ASN A 179 10.83 -0.84 11.47
N GLY A 180 11.39 -1.01 10.26
CA GLY A 180 10.61 -1.36 9.08
C GLY A 180 10.16 -2.82 9.12
N ARG A 181 8.89 -3.06 8.83
CA ARG A 181 8.29 -4.38 8.70
C ARG A 181 7.85 -4.59 7.27
N GLY A 182 8.25 -5.73 6.69
CA GLY A 182 7.75 -6.20 5.41
C GLY A 182 6.78 -7.36 5.65
N ILE A 183 5.66 -7.38 4.94
CA ILE A 183 4.69 -8.46 4.99
C ILE A 183 4.40 -8.93 3.56
N ALA A 184 4.56 -10.20 3.29
CA ALA A 184 4.25 -10.82 1.99
C ALA A 184 2.96 -11.61 2.10
N PHE A 185 2.05 -11.37 1.17
CA PHE A 185 0.84 -12.16 0.96
C PHE A 185 1.02 -12.89 -0.38
N ASP A 186 1.50 -14.14 -0.28
CA ASP A 186 1.71 -14.97 -1.46
C ASP A 186 0.35 -15.36 -2.08
N PRO A 187 0.21 -15.43 -3.41
CA PRO A 187 -1.00 -15.92 -4.06
C PRO A 187 -1.27 -17.37 -3.67
N THR A 188 -2.55 -17.72 -3.61
CA THR A 188 -2.98 -19.10 -3.27
C THR A 188 -3.15 -19.96 -4.51
N THR A 189 -3.33 -19.35 -5.67
CA THR A 189 -3.56 -20.00 -6.97
C THR A 189 -2.69 -19.34 -8.04
N ASP A 190 -2.25 -20.11 -9.03
CA ASP A 190 -1.54 -19.58 -10.19
C ASP A 190 -2.41 -18.54 -10.93
N GLY A 191 -1.84 -17.37 -11.20
CA GLY A 191 -2.51 -16.26 -11.84
C GLY A 191 -3.18 -15.26 -10.88
N ASP A 192 -3.31 -15.59 -9.59
CA ASP A 192 -3.74 -14.63 -8.56
C ASP A 192 -2.66 -13.57 -8.29
N ASN A 193 -3.07 -12.46 -7.73
CA ASN A 193 -2.14 -11.41 -7.33
C ASN A 193 -1.46 -11.76 -6.00
N GLY A 194 -0.15 -11.51 -5.96
CA GLY A 194 0.61 -11.37 -4.73
C GLY A 194 0.62 -9.93 -4.26
N GLN A 195 0.92 -9.74 -2.99
CA GLN A 195 1.04 -8.41 -2.38
C GLN A 195 2.24 -8.35 -1.44
N LEU A 196 2.96 -7.25 -1.50
CA LEU A 196 3.93 -6.87 -0.48
C LEU A 196 3.42 -5.63 0.23
N LEU A 197 3.58 -5.58 1.55
CA LEU A 197 3.27 -4.44 2.37
C LEU A 197 4.50 -4.09 3.19
N GLY A 198 4.96 -2.85 3.09
CA GLY A 198 6.00 -2.28 3.92
C GLY A 198 5.43 -1.22 4.84
N ILE A 199 5.80 -1.28 6.11
CA ILE A 199 5.31 -0.35 7.12
C ILE A 199 6.48 0.12 7.98
N SER A 200 6.54 1.43 8.24
CA SER A 200 7.42 2.05 9.22
C SER A 200 6.90 3.45 9.58
N HIS A 201 7.68 4.20 10.34
CA HIS A 201 7.38 5.60 10.65
C HIS A 201 8.66 6.46 10.65
N VAL A 202 8.49 7.73 10.32
CA VAL A 202 9.51 8.78 10.48
C VAL A 202 8.88 9.91 11.27
N GLY A 203 9.41 10.19 12.45
CA GLY A 203 8.81 11.17 13.33
C GLY A 203 7.34 10.82 13.63
N ASP A 204 6.47 11.79 13.51
CA ASP A 204 5.02 11.70 13.77
C ASP A 204 4.20 11.17 12.58
N VAL A 205 4.86 10.73 11.50
CA VAL A 205 4.19 10.13 10.33
C VAL A 205 4.52 8.66 10.19
N GLU A 206 3.50 7.83 10.22
CA GLU A 206 3.56 6.45 9.75
C GLU A 206 3.37 6.39 8.24
N TYR A 207 4.07 5.45 7.58
CA TYR A 207 3.90 5.19 6.16
C TYR A 207 3.73 3.72 5.84
N GLU A 208 2.86 3.46 4.88
CA GLU A 208 2.62 2.15 4.30
C GLU A 208 2.88 2.19 2.80
N ILE A 209 3.62 1.21 2.29
CA ILE A 209 3.82 1.00 0.85
C ILE A 209 3.31 -0.39 0.50
N THR A 210 2.30 -0.44 -0.35
CA THR A 210 1.75 -1.68 -0.87
C THR A 210 2.12 -1.85 -2.33
N ILE A 211 2.65 -3.01 -2.69
CA ILE A 211 2.92 -3.42 -4.07
C ILE A 211 2.01 -4.60 -4.38
N VAL A 212 1.22 -4.50 -5.43
CA VAL A 212 0.33 -5.57 -5.91
C VAL A 212 0.72 -5.93 -7.34
N GLY A 213 0.83 -7.21 -7.64
CA GLY A 213 1.14 -7.71 -8.97
C GLY A 213 0.80 -9.18 -9.11
N THR A 214 0.83 -9.71 -10.33
CA THR A 214 0.47 -11.10 -10.59
C THR A 214 1.55 -12.06 -10.09
N GLY A 215 1.14 -13.11 -9.42
CA GLY A 215 2.05 -14.15 -8.90
C GLY A 215 2.79 -13.72 -7.63
N LYS A 216 3.79 -14.49 -7.28
CA LYS A 216 4.64 -14.20 -6.12
C LYS A 216 5.59 -13.05 -6.43
N LEU A 217 5.57 -12.02 -5.59
CA LEU A 217 6.43 -10.85 -5.74
C LEU A 217 7.79 -11.03 -5.05
N ASP A 218 8.83 -10.47 -5.65
CA ASP A 218 10.16 -10.40 -5.04
C ASP A 218 10.16 -9.35 -3.93
N HIS A 219 10.55 -9.74 -2.72
CA HIS A 219 10.66 -8.84 -1.55
C HIS A 219 11.62 -7.67 -1.80
N ALA A 220 12.59 -7.83 -2.71
CA ALA A 220 13.54 -6.78 -3.08
C ALA A 220 12.87 -5.54 -3.69
N LEU A 221 11.66 -5.66 -4.24
CA LEU A 221 10.89 -4.55 -4.80
C LEU A 221 10.53 -3.49 -3.75
N LEU A 222 10.34 -3.90 -2.49
CA LEU A 222 9.87 -3.02 -1.42
C LEU A 222 10.95 -2.10 -0.87
N THR A 223 12.18 -2.60 -0.74
CA THR A 223 13.28 -1.88 -0.09
C THR A 223 13.58 -0.49 -0.70
N PRO A 224 13.71 -0.32 -2.03
CA PRO A 224 14.02 0.98 -2.61
C PRO A 224 12.89 2.01 -2.40
N LEU A 225 11.64 1.57 -2.44
CA LEU A 225 10.49 2.46 -2.22
C LEU A 225 10.43 2.92 -0.77
N MET A 226 10.61 2.02 0.20
CA MET A 226 10.63 2.38 1.61
C MET A 226 11.79 3.32 1.96
N LYS A 227 12.98 3.11 1.39
CA LYS A 227 14.11 4.04 1.58
C LYS A 227 13.82 5.44 1.04
N LEU A 228 13.22 5.51 -0.13
CA LEU A 228 12.86 6.79 -0.74
C LEU A 228 11.80 7.52 0.10
N GLU A 229 10.79 6.80 0.60
CA GLU A 229 9.77 7.40 1.47
C GLU A 229 10.37 7.86 2.80
N GLU A 230 11.23 7.05 3.42
CA GLU A 230 11.96 7.43 4.65
C GLU A 230 12.81 8.68 4.42
N GLN A 231 13.50 8.79 3.27
CA GLN A 231 14.24 9.98 2.90
C GLN A 231 13.32 11.20 2.75
N ARG A 232 12.20 11.07 2.05
CA ARG A 232 11.24 12.17 1.85
C ARG A 232 10.66 12.66 3.17
N LEU A 233 10.26 11.76 4.03
CA LEU A 233 9.75 12.10 5.36
C LEU A 233 10.84 12.72 6.23
N SER A 234 12.09 12.32 6.08
CA SER A 234 13.20 12.88 6.86
C SER A 234 13.64 14.27 6.39
N THR A 235 13.53 14.57 5.10
CA THR A 235 14.11 15.80 4.50
C THR A 235 13.08 16.74 3.88
N GLY A 236 11.88 16.26 3.60
CA GLY A 236 10.86 16.98 2.84
C GLY A 236 11.12 17.02 1.31
N HIS A 237 12.06 16.16 0.81
CA HIS A 237 12.46 16.17 -0.61
C HIS A 237 12.61 14.76 -1.17
#